data_0a12aaaa92c96d5f5460c201eb73e17a
#
_entry.id   0a12aaaa92c96d5f5460c201eb73e17a
#
_cell.length_a   1.000
_cell.length_b   1.000
_cell.length_c   1.000
_cell.angle_alpha   90.00
_cell.angle_beta   90.00
_cell.angle_gamma   90.00
#
_symmetry.space_group_name_H-M   'P 1'
#
loop_
_entity.id
_entity.type
_entity.pdbx_description
1 polymer ?
#
loop_
_entity_poly.entity_id
_entity_poly.type
_entity_poly.pdbx_seq_one_letter_code
_entity_poly.pdbx_strand_id
1 'polypeptide(L)'
;MKQAKITKAEAEQIALAKVSRGIVKSAEIEKEKGHLVWSFDIAQPGIRDITEILVDAKTGKIISTQTESPRDQAKEAAADKKQN
;
A
#
# COMPACT_ATOMS: atom_id res chain seq x y z
N MET A 1 -8.12 15.06 -7.53
CA MET A 1 -8.57 15.59 -6.23
C MET A 1 -7.67 16.72 -5.80
N LYS A 2 -8.28 17.76 -5.28
CA LYS A 2 -7.52 18.95 -4.90
C LYS A 2 -6.47 18.69 -3.83
N GLN A 3 -6.70 17.72 -2.97
CA GLN A 3 -5.83 17.46 -1.84
C GLN A 3 -4.68 16.52 -2.16
N ALA A 4 -4.78 15.79 -3.25
CA ALA A 4 -3.72 14.87 -3.64
C ALA A 4 -2.79 15.60 -4.61
N LYS A 5 -1.58 15.92 -4.14
CA LYS A 5 -0.58 16.59 -4.96
C LYS A 5 0.34 15.62 -5.66
N ILE A 6 0.43 14.41 -5.13
CA ILE A 6 1.24 13.34 -5.71
C ILE A 6 0.31 12.44 -6.49
N THR A 7 0.60 12.22 -7.77
CA THR A 7 -0.22 11.34 -8.58
C THR A 7 -0.01 9.89 -8.19
N LYS A 8 -0.93 9.04 -8.61
CA LYS A 8 -0.79 7.61 -8.39
C LYS A 8 0.54 7.10 -8.96
N ALA A 9 0.88 7.51 -10.17
CA ALA A 9 2.11 7.07 -10.81
C ALA A 9 3.35 7.50 -10.03
N GLU A 10 3.35 8.73 -9.53
CA GLU A 10 4.47 9.23 -8.74
C GLU A 10 4.59 8.47 -7.42
N ALA A 11 3.46 8.25 -6.75
CA ALA A 11 3.45 7.51 -5.49
C ALA A 11 3.88 6.07 -5.70
N GLU A 12 3.46 5.47 -6.80
CA GLU A 12 3.83 4.10 -7.13
C GLU A 12 5.35 3.97 -7.30
N GLN A 13 5.98 4.94 -7.96
CA GLN A 13 7.43 4.92 -8.11
C GLN A 13 8.14 5.07 -6.78
N ILE A 14 7.60 5.92 -5.91
CA ILE A 14 8.16 6.09 -4.57
C ILE A 14 8.09 4.77 -3.80
N ALA A 15 6.94 4.11 -3.87
CA ALA A 15 6.75 2.83 -3.17
C ALA A 15 7.64 1.74 -3.74
N LEU A 16 7.73 1.66 -5.07
CA LEU A 16 8.53 0.63 -5.73
C LEU A 16 10.03 0.79 -5.46
N ALA A 17 10.47 2.02 -5.18
CA ALA A 17 11.86 2.24 -4.84
C ALA A 17 12.26 1.53 -3.54
N LYS A 18 11.28 1.16 -2.71
CA LYS A 18 11.53 0.49 -1.44
C LYS A 18 11.43 -1.02 -1.54
N VAL A 19 10.93 -1.54 -2.65
CA VAL A 19 10.70 -2.98 -2.79
C VAL A 19 11.41 -3.45 -4.04
N SER A 20 12.56 -4.09 -3.86
CA SER A 20 13.37 -4.58 -4.97
C SER A 20 12.54 -5.53 -5.85
N ARG A 21 12.51 -5.25 -7.15
CA ARG A 21 11.79 -6.06 -8.13
C ARG A 21 10.30 -6.17 -7.79
N GLY A 22 9.74 -5.14 -7.16
CA GLY A 22 8.36 -5.15 -6.73
C GLY A 22 7.37 -5.10 -7.88
N ILE A 23 6.24 -5.75 -7.67
CA ILE A 23 5.12 -5.75 -8.61
C ILE A 23 3.90 -5.27 -7.85
N VAL A 24 3.30 -4.18 -8.30
CA VAL A 24 2.12 -3.64 -7.63
C VAL A 24 0.92 -4.54 -7.91
N LYS A 25 0.33 -5.07 -6.87
CA LYS A 25 -0.84 -5.94 -6.97
C LYS A 25 -2.13 -5.16 -6.79
N SER A 26 -2.11 -4.12 -5.99
CA SER A 26 -3.26 -3.24 -5.83
C SER A 26 -2.78 -1.86 -5.43
N ALA A 27 -3.58 -0.85 -5.77
CA ALA A 27 -3.28 0.53 -5.43
C ALA A 27 -4.60 1.24 -5.16
N GLU A 28 -4.68 1.91 -4.02
CA GLU A 28 -5.88 2.61 -3.62
C GLU A 28 -5.54 3.94 -2.99
N ILE A 29 -6.45 4.91 -3.11
CA ILE A 29 -6.31 6.14 -2.36
C ILE A 29 -7.25 6.04 -1.16
N GLU A 30 -6.72 6.39 0.01
CA GLU A 30 -7.47 6.26 1.26
C GLU A 30 -7.31 7.51 2.09
N LYS A 31 -8.26 7.71 2.98
CA LYS A 31 -8.18 8.81 3.94
C LYS A 31 -7.90 8.22 5.31
N GLU A 32 -6.77 8.58 5.88
CA GLU A 32 -6.37 8.09 7.19
C GLU A 32 -6.09 9.27 8.12
N LYS A 33 -6.82 9.34 9.23
CA LYS A 33 -6.62 10.37 10.24
C LYS A 33 -6.57 11.77 9.63
N GLY A 34 -7.44 12.03 8.66
CA GLY A 34 -7.51 13.33 8.02
C GLY A 34 -6.52 13.55 6.90
N HIS A 35 -5.71 12.56 6.58
CA HIS A 35 -4.71 12.65 5.50
C HIS A 35 -5.08 11.73 4.36
N LEU A 36 -4.84 12.20 3.13
CA LEU A 36 -4.96 11.34 1.97
C LEU A 36 -3.66 10.58 1.79
N VAL A 37 -3.78 9.26 1.58
CA VAL A 37 -2.62 8.41 1.37
C VAL A 37 -2.87 7.50 0.19
N TRP A 38 -1.79 7.17 -0.53
CA TRP A 38 -1.81 6.12 -1.54
C TRP A 38 -1.36 4.84 -0.87
N SER A 39 -2.16 3.79 -0.99
CA SER A 39 -1.87 2.48 -0.41
C SER A 39 -1.53 1.51 -1.53
N PHE A 40 -0.37 0.87 -1.44
CA PHE A 40 0.09 -0.09 -2.43
C PHE A 40 0.38 -1.43 -1.79
N ASP A 41 -0.16 -2.49 -2.38
CA ASP A 41 0.23 -3.85 -2.03
C ASP A 41 1.19 -4.32 -3.10
N ILE A 42 2.40 -4.66 -2.70
CA ILE A 42 3.49 -4.97 -3.63
C ILE A 42 4.00 -6.38 -3.37
N ALA A 43 4.06 -7.18 -4.43
CA ALA A 43 4.61 -8.53 -4.38
C ALA A 43 6.04 -8.52 -4.91
N GLN A 44 6.80 -9.56 -4.58
CA GLN A 44 8.14 -9.77 -5.11
C GLN A 44 8.23 -11.18 -5.67
N PRO A 45 8.96 -11.35 -6.80
CA PRO A 45 9.13 -12.71 -7.37
C PRO A 45 9.74 -13.67 -6.35
N GLY A 46 9.14 -14.85 -6.23
CA GLY A 46 9.66 -15.88 -5.35
C GLY A 46 9.39 -15.67 -3.88
N ILE A 47 8.71 -14.60 -3.51
CA ILE A 47 8.39 -14.29 -2.12
C ILE A 47 6.88 -14.25 -1.97
N ARG A 48 6.36 -14.98 -0.99
CA ARG A 48 4.91 -15.04 -0.77
C ARG A 48 4.37 -13.84 0.01
N ASP A 49 5.24 -13.19 0.77
CA ASP A 49 4.81 -12.04 1.56
C ASP A 49 4.44 -10.87 0.66
N ILE A 50 3.48 -10.09 1.11
CA ILE A 50 3.08 -8.85 0.44
C ILE A 50 3.55 -7.68 1.28
N THR A 51 4.16 -6.70 0.65
CA THR A 51 4.59 -5.49 1.34
C THR A 51 3.56 -4.40 1.06
N GLU A 52 2.97 -3.87 2.12
CA GLU A 52 2.06 -2.76 2.01
C GLU A 52 2.81 -1.46 2.31
N ILE A 53 2.73 -0.51 1.39
CA ILE A 53 3.38 0.78 1.56
C ILE A 53 2.34 1.88 1.45
N LEU A 54 2.34 2.76 2.45
CA LEU A 54 1.47 3.93 2.46
C LEU A 54 2.31 5.16 2.16
N VAL A 55 1.88 5.91 1.15
CA VAL A 55 2.58 7.13 0.72
C VAL A 55 1.66 8.31 0.90
N ASP A 56 2.14 9.34 1.59
CA ASP A 56 1.37 10.56 1.78
C ASP A 56 1.10 11.21 0.42
N ALA A 57 -0.17 11.41 0.12
CA ALA A 57 -0.58 11.93 -1.19
C ALA A 57 -0.24 13.40 -1.39
N LYS A 58 0.13 14.11 -0.35
CA LYS A 58 0.51 15.51 -0.45
C LYS A 58 2.02 15.70 -0.55
N THR A 59 2.77 14.94 0.20
CA THR A 59 4.21 15.14 0.31
C THR A 59 5.04 14.10 -0.39
N GLY A 60 4.46 12.92 -0.66
CA GLY A 60 5.20 11.81 -1.23
C GLY A 60 6.02 11.04 -0.20
N LYS A 61 5.89 11.39 1.07
CA LYS A 61 6.63 10.68 2.11
C LYS A 61 6.02 9.32 2.37
N ILE A 62 6.86 8.33 2.59
CA ILE A 62 6.39 7.02 3.00
C ILE A 62 5.99 7.10 4.47
N ILE A 63 4.73 6.79 4.74
CA ILE A 63 4.18 6.86 6.09
C ILE A 63 4.35 5.55 6.82
N SER A 64 4.21 4.45 6.11
CA SER A 64 4.21 3.13 6.72
C SER A 64 4.66 2.09 5.72
N THR A 65 5.40 1.10 6.20
CA THR A 65 5.81 -0.06 5.43
C THR A 65 5.57 -1.28 6.30
N GLN A 66 4.72 -2.18 5.82
CA GLN A 66 4.39 -3.40 6.55
C GLN A 66 4.46 -4.59 5.61
N THR A 67 4.98 -5.69 6.12
CA THR A 67 5.04 -6.93 5.36
C THR A 67 4.05 -7.90 5.97
N GLU A 68 3.19 -8.47 5.13
CA GLU A 68 2.17 -9.42 5.55
C GLU A 68 2.46 -10.78 4.94
N SER A 69 2.50 -11.80 5.79
CA SER A 69 2.64 -13.16 5.32
C SER A 69 1.30 -13.65 4.74
N PRO A 70 1.30 -14.76 3.98
CA PRO A 70 0.04 -15.32 3.50
C PRO A 70 -0.93 -15.63 4.63
N ARG A 71 -0.42 -16.02 5.80
CA ARG A 71 -1.25 -16.31 6.95
C ARG A 71 -1.95 -15.05 7.46
N ASP A 72 -1.22 -13.94 7.52
CA ASP A 72 -1.78 -12.67 7.98
C ASP A 72 -2.85 -12.18 7.01
N GLN A 73 -2.61 -12.35 5.72
CA GLN A 73 -3.57 -11.96 4.70
C GLN A 73 -4.86 -12.76 4.84
N ALA A 74 -4.75 -14.04 5.11
CA ALA A 74 -5.91 -14.90 5.31
C ALA A 74 -6.71 -14.46 6.53
N LYS A 75 -6.02 -14.06 7.60
CA LYS A 75 -6.70 -13.60 8.80
C LYS A 75 -7.47 -12.31 8.54
N GLU A 76 -6.88 -11.39 7.79
CA GLU A 76 -7.55 -10.15 7.46
C GLU A 76 -8.80 -10.39 6.63
N ALA A 77 -8.71 -11.28 5.66
CA ALA A 77 -9.87 -11.62 4.83
C ALA A 77 -10.98 -12.23 5.67
N ALA A 78 -10.63 -13.09 6.61
CA ALA A 78 -11.61 -13.70 7.50
C ALA A 78 -12.25 -12.67 8.43
N ALA A 79 -11.44 -11.74 8.93
CA ALA A 79 -11.96 -10.68 9.80
C ALA A 79 -12.93 -9.78 9.06
N ASP A 80 -12.61 -9.43 7.82
CA ASP A 80 -13.49 -8.60 7.01
C ASP A 80 -14.82 -9.28 6.79
N LYS A 81 -14.82 -10.56 6.51
CA LYS A 81 -16.05 -11.32 6.33
C LYS A 81 -16.91 -11.33 7.58
N LYS A 82 -16.29 -11.40 8.75
CA LYS A 82 -17.03 -11.40 10.00
C LYS A 82 -17.70 -10.08 10.31
N GLN A 83 -17.15 -9.01 9.81
CA GLN A 83 -17.69 -7.68 10.06
C GLN A 83 -18.92 -7.38 9.20
N ASN A 84 -19.13 -8.16 8.17
CA ASN A 84 -20.28 -8.02 7.30
C ASN A 84 -21.41 -8.93 7.71
#